data_d0abaf4d27a47066d26c4cb9ff69dbe7
#
_entry.id   d0abaf4d27a47066d26c4cb9ff69dbe7
#
_cell.length_a   1.000
_cell.length_b   1.000
_cell.length_c   1.000
_cell.angle_alpha   90.00
_cell.angle_beta   90.00
_cell.angle_gamma   90.00
#
_symmetry.space_group_name_H-M   'P 1'
#
loop_
_entity.id
_entity.type
_entity.pdbx_description
1 polymer ?
#
loop_
_entity_poly.entity_id
_entity_poly.type
_entity_poly.pdbx_seq_one_letter_code
_entity_poly.pdbx_strand_id
1 'polypeptide(L)'
;MHKLETNDWLVLNNIIYKIYTTKDFDKMRSELMERLKLLLDFDSGDFFLSGEDNKLCNPVTFNCEANRTELYDDIDYSRGVMYSGKTMVYRETDIISDEVRIKTDYYKNVYQPNGWHYAIQVILAANKKFLGVITLYRNIGKDNFKYDDIFLLDMLKEHLSFRLNQEKKGREIGHG
;
A
#
# COMPACT_ATOMS: atom_id res chain seq x y z
N MET A 1 21.80 -5.05 -10.50
CA MET A 1 20.78 -5.45 -9.49
C MET A 1 21.24 -5.00 -8.12
N HIS A 2 20.40 -4.27 -7.40
CA HIS A 2 20.72 -3.84 -6.04
C HIS A 2 20.79 -5.07 -5.12
N LYS A 3 21.90 -5.21 -4.43
CA LYS A 3 22.07 -6.30 -3.47
C LYS A 3 21.69 -5.78 -2.08
N LEU A 4 20.79 -6.46 -1.40
CA LEU A 4 20.44 -6.13 -0.02
C LEU A 4 21.63 -6.36 0.89
N GLU A 5 21.96 -5.34 1.66
CA GLU A 5 23.03 -5.40 2.64
C GLU A 5 22.51 -5.99 3.96
N THR A 6 23.44 -6.37 4.83
CA THR A 6 23.09 -6.94 6.14
C THR A 6 22.10 -6.08 6.92
N ASN A 7 22.30 -4.77 6.90
CA ASN A 7 21.39 -3.84 7.60
C ASN A 7 19.97 -3.87 7.02
N ASP A 8 19.84 -3.98 5.70
CA ASP A 8 18.52 -4.08 5.05
C ASP A 8 17.78 -5.34 5.50
N TRP A 9 18.50 -6.48 5.58
CA TRP A 9 17.93 -7.74 6.06
C TRP A 9 17.48 -7.63 7.51
N LEU A 10 18.26 -6.95 8.36
CA LEU A 10 17.89 -6.75 9.77
C LEU A 10 16.63 -5.88 9.89
N VAL A 11 16.54 -4.82 9.12
CA VAL A 11 15.35 -3.95 9.11
C VAL A 11 14.13 -4.72 8.61
N LEU A 12 14.28 -5.46 7.52
CA LEU A 12 13.19 -6.29 6.96
C LEU A 12 12.69 -7.31 7.97
N ASN A 13 13.60 -8.01 8.62
CA ASN A 13 13.26 -8.99 9.66
C ASN A 13 12.53 -8.33 10.84
N ASN A 14 12.96 -7.14 11.25
CA ASN A 14 12.28 -6.39 12.31
C ASN A 14 10.86 -5.99 11.90
N ILE A 15 10.67 -5.54 10.66
CA ILE A 15 9.35 -5.19 10.15
C ILE A 15 8.42 -6.41 10.21
N ILE A 16 8.88 -7.58 9.73
CA ILE A 16 8.10 -8.82 9.78
C ILE A 16 7.73 -9.15 11.23
N TYR A 17 8.70 -9.11 12.14
CA TYR A 17 8.46 -9.37 13.55
C TYR A 17 7.37 -8.45 14.12
N LYS A 18 7.43 -7.16 13.81
CA LYS A 18 6.47 -6.17 14.29
C LYS A 18 5.08 -6.33 13.69
N ILE A 19 4.98 -6.82 12.46
CA ILE A 19 3.68 -7.16 11.86
C ILE A 19 2.93 -8.17 12.71
N TYR A 20 3.63 -9.16 13.26
CA TYR A 20 3.03 -10.23 14.05
C TYR A 20 2.86 -9.89 15.54
N THR A 21 3.74 -9.05 16.10
CA THR A 21 3.82 -8.87 17.55
C THR A 21 3.23 -7.56 18.06
N THR A 22 2.99 -6.57 17.22
CA THR A 22 2.36 -5.32 17.64
C THR A 22 0.86 -5.57 17.79
N LYS A 23 0.36 -5.59 19.02
CA LYS A 23 -1.04 -5.96 19.32
C LYS A 23 -2.05 -4.96 18.78
N ASP A 24 -1.81 -3.68 18.96
CA ASP A 24 -2.66 -2.63 18.41
C ASP A 24 -2.51 -2.60 16.90
N PHE A 25 -3.59 -2.91 16.20
CA PHE A 25 -3.58 -3.08 14.74
C PHE A 25 -3.26 -1.78 14.01
N ASP A 26 -3.88 -0.67 14.42
CA ASP A 26 -3.65 0.62 13.76
C ASP A 26 -2.24 1.14 14.07
N LYS A 27 -1.72 0.88 15.26
CA LYS A 27 -0.33 1.18 15.60
C LYS A 27 0.63 0.37 14.74
N MET A 28 0.35 -0.91 14.52
CA MET A 28 1.16 -1.75 13.62
C MET A 28 1.22 -1.15 12.23
N ARG A 29 0.08 -0.73 11.68
CA ARG A 29 0.01 -0.13 10.34
C ARG A 29 0.77 1.20 10.26
N SER A 30 0.60 2.06 11.26
CA SER A 30 1.28 3.35 11.32
C SER A 30 2.80 3.19 11.41
N GLU A 31 3.27 2.33 12.30
CA GLU A 31 4.70 2.07 12.47
C GLU A 31 5.31 1.37 11.25
N LEU A 32 4.54 0.52 10.56
CA LEU A 32 4.96 -0.09 9.30
C LEU A 32 5.33 0.98 8.27
N MET A 33 4.46 1.98 8.10
CA MET A 33 4.71 3.06 7.14
C MET A 33 6.00 3.81 7.47
N GLU A 34 6.25 4.09 8.73
CA GLU A 34 7.49 4.76 9.18
C GLU A 34 8.73 3.89 8.92
N ARG A 35 8.65 2.59 9.22
CA ARG A 35 9.78 1.68 9.05
C ARG A 35 10.11 1.39 7.59
N LEU A 36 9.11 1.40 6.70
CA LEU A 36 9.35 1.23 5.27
C LEU A 36 10.29 2.28 4.71
N LYS A 37 10.33 3.49 5.29
CA LYS A 37 11.26 4.55 4.91
C LYS A 37 12.73 4.13 5.08
N LEU A 38 13.00 3.17 5.93
CA LEU A 38 14.37 2.67 6.14
C LEU A 38 14.84 1.75 5.00
N LEU A 39 13.90 1.22 4.20
CA LEU A 39 14.19 0.30 3.10
C LEU A 39 13.97 0.92 1.72
N LEU A 40 12.99 1.81 1.60
CA LEU A 40 12.54 2.37 0.32
C LEU A 40 12.54 3.89 0.36
N ASP A 41 12.83 4.50 -0.79
CA ASP A 41 12.62 5.93 -0.95
C ASP A 41 11.17 6.17 -1.40
N PHE A 42 10.41 6.93 -0.60
CA PHE A 42 9.11 7.46 -0.96
C PHE A 42 8.84 8.70 -0.12
N ASP A 43 7.96 9.56 -0.59
CA ASP A 43 7.70 10.85 0.06
C ASP A 43 6.45 10.85 0.92
N SER A 44 5.43 10.11 0.49
CA SER A 44 4.15 10.00 1.18
C SER A 44 3.58 8.62 0.97
N GLY A 45 2.58 8.25 1.78
CA GLY A 45 1.93 6.96 1.62
C GLY A 45 0.62 6.88 2.37
N ASP A 46 -0.20 5.91 2.00
CA ASP A 46 -1.42 5.59 2.71
C ASP A 46 -1.65 4.09 2.78
N PHE A 47 -2.37 3.68 3.81
CA PHE A 47 -2.74 2.28 4.04
C PHE A 47 -4.22 2.26 4.40
N PHE A 48 -5.04 1.85 3.43
CA PHE A 48 -6.49 1.72 3.62
C PHE A 48 -6.88 0.27 3.83
N LEU A 49 -7.95 0.09 4.59
CA LEU A 49 -8.59 -1.22 4.74
C LEU A 49 -9.82 -1.29 3.83
N SER A 50 -10.21 -2.51 3.49
CA SER A 50 -11.47 -2.76 2.80
C SER A 50 -12.63 -2.59 3.77
N GLY A 51 -13.59 -1.76 3.42
CA GLY A 51 -14.82 -1.58 4.16
C GLY A 51 -16.00 -2.25 3.49
N GLU A 52 -17.21 -1.90 3.94
CA GLU A 52 -18.45 -2.38 3.34
C GLU A 52 -18.60 -1.83 1.91
N ASP A 53 -19.31 -2.57 1.06
CA ASP A 53 -19.59 -2.19 -0.33
C ASP A 53 -18.32 -1.90 -1.16
N ASN A 54 -17.22 -2.61 -0.85
CA ASN A 54 -15.94 -2.45 -1.55
C ASN A 54 -15.39 -1.03 -1.49
N LYS A 55 -15.69 -0.31 -0.43
CA LYS A 55 -15.12 1.02 -0.18
C LYS A 55 -13.86 0.91 0.66
N LEU A 56 -12.97 1.86 0.48
CA LEU A 56 -11.77 1.97 1.31
C LEU A 56 -12.12 2.70 2.62
N CYS A 57 -11.54 2.23 3.73
CA CYS A 57 -11.82 2.79 5.04
C CYS A 57 -10.59 2.75 5.96
N ASN A 58 -10.71 3.38 7.13
CA ASN A 58 -9.72 3.37 8.21
C ASN A 58 -8.29 3.66 7.73
N PRO A 59 -8.05 4.79 7.07
CA PRO A 59 -6.73 5.11 6.54
C PRO A 59 -5.71 5.38 7.64
N VAL A 60 -4.51 4.85 7.42
CA VAL A 60 -3.29 5.31 8.09
C VAL A 60 -2.47 6.02 7.02
N THR A 61 -1.98 7.21 7.32
CA THR A 61 -1.26 8.03 6.34
C THR A 61 0.15 8.34 6.82
N PHE A 62 1.04 8.56 5.87
CA PHE A 62 2.39 9.02 6.08
C PHE A 62 2.63 10.26 5.22
N ASN A 63 2.87 11.39 5.89
CA ASN A 63 3.17 12.66 5.25
C ASN A 63 2.13 13.09 4.19
N CYS A 64 0.85 12.82 4.42
CA CYS A 64 -0.26 13.25 3.56
C CYS A 64 -1.59 13.12 4.29
N GLU A 65 -2.63 13.70 3.70
CA GLU A 65 -4.00 13.58 4.19
C GLU A 65 -4.74 12.46 3.45
N ALA A 66 -5.71 11.84 4.14
CA ALA A 66 -6.47 10.71 3.61
C ALA A 66 -7.77 11.20 2.96
N ASN A 67 -7.67 11.92 1.86
CA ASN A 67 -8.83 12.55 1.23
C ASN A 67 -9.22 11.95 -0.13
N ARG A 68 -8.59 10.84 -0.54
CA ARG A 68 -8.78 10.31 -1.90
C ARG A 68 -9.95 9.33 -2.08
N THR A 69 -10.51 8.79 -0.99
CA THR A 69 -11.42 7.65 -1.05
C THR A 69 -12.83 7.97 -1.51
N GLU A 70 -13.37 9.13 -1.15
CA GLU A 70 -14.79 9.43 -1.41
C GLU A 70 -15.06 9.96 -2.80
N LEU A 71 -14.12 10.73 -3.36
CA LEU A 71 -14.32 11.44 -4.61
C LEU A 71 -13.84 10.70 -5.86
N TYR A 72 -12.88 9.77 -5.70
CA TYR A 72 -12.16 9.21 -6.84
C TYR A 72 -12.25 7.69 -6.97
N ASP A 73 -13.07 7.06 -6.14
CA ASP A 73 -13.29 5.61 -6.16
C ASP A 73 -13.66 5.10 -7.57
N ASP A 74 -14.47 5.86 -8.32
CA ASP A 74 -14.97 5.44 -9.62
C ASP A 74 -13.99 5.64 -10.77
N ILE A 75 -12.93 6.43 -10.56
CA ILE A 75 -11.96 6.75 -11.61
C ILE A 75 -10.56 6.22 -11.35
N ASP A 76 -10.37 5.47 -10.26
CA ASP A 76 -9.08 4.86 -9.94
C ASP A 76 -8.84 3.65 -10.84
N TYR A 77 -7.88 3.76 -11.76
CA TYR A 77 -7.54 2.68 -12.69
C TYR A 77 -6.98 1.43 -12.02
N SER A 78 -6.64 1.49 -10.74
CA SER A 78 -6.15 0.34 -9.98
C SER A 78 -7.26 -0.54 -9.39
N ARG A 79 -8.51 -0.13 -9.47
CA ARG A 79 -9.62 -0.86 -8.82
C ARG A 79 -9.77 -2.30 -9.32
N GLY A 80 -9.60 -2.52 -10.61
CA GLY A 80 -9.68 -3.88 -11.18
C GLY A 80 -8.65 -4.81 -10.57
N VAL A 81 -7.47 -4.30 -10.28
CA VAL A 81 -6.39 -5.05 -9.64
C VAL A 81 -6.70 -5.27 -8.17
N MET A 82 -7.18 -4.23 -7.46
CA MET A 82 -7.56 -4.33 -6.04
C MET A 82 -8.58 -5.45 -5.80
N TYR A 83 -9.59 -5.54 -6.66
CA TYR A 83 -10.67 -6.51 -6.47
C TYR A 83 -10.46 -7.82 -7.22
N SER A 84 -9.23 -8.09 -7.69
CA SER A 84 -8.89 -9.36 -8.33
C SER A 84 -8.86 -10.54 -7.36
N GLY A 85 -8.82 -10.28 -6.05
CA GLY A 85 -8.73 -11.30 -5.00
C GLY A 85 -7.33 -11.84 -4.78
N LYS A 86 -6.31 -11.15 -5.31
CA LYS A 86 -4.91 -11.60 -5.22
C LYS A 86 -4.07 -10.59 -4.46
N THR A 87 -3.17 -11.08 -3.61
CA THR A 87 -2.12 -10.28 -2.99
C THR A 87 -1.03 -10.04 -4.02
N MET A 88 -0.70 -8.78 -4.28
CA MET A 88 0.30 -8.45 -5.30
C MET A 88 0.90 -7.07 -5.09
N VAL A 89 2.09 -6.87 -5.64
CA VAL A 89 2.80 -5.59 -5.66
C VAL A 89 2.99 -5.18 -7.11
N TYR A 90 2.69 -3.93 -7.43
CA TYR A 90 2.91 -3.39 -8.77
C TYR A 90 3.11 -1.87 -8.71
N ARG A 91 3.80 -1.34 -9.72
CA ARG A 91 3.85 0.11 -9.95
C ARG A 91 2.66 0.50 -10.80
N GLU A 92 2.12 1.69 -10.61
CA GLU A 92 1.01 2.15 -11.44
C GLU A 92 1.34 2.13 -12.94
N THR A 93 2.59 2.44 -13.28
CA THR A 93 3.07 2.41 -14.68
C THR A 93 3.12 1.00 -15.29
N ASP A 94 2.97 -0.03 -14.48
CA ASP A 94 2.87 -1.41 -14.98
C ASP A 94 1.47 -1.74 -15.52
N ILE A 95 0.44 -0.99 -15.10
CA ILE A 95 -0.95 -1.23 -15.51
C ILE A 95 -1.51 -0.15 -16.42
N ILE A 96 -0.92 1.03 -16.44
CA ILE A 96 -1.33 2.14 -17.31
C ILE A 96 -0.09 2.94 -17.69
N SER A 97 0.05 3.28 -18.98
CA SER A 97 1.20 4.06 -19.43
C SER A 97 1.21 5.43 -18.79
N ASP A 98 2.40 5.97 -18.56
CA ASP A 98 2.54 7.27 -17.92
C ASP A 98 1.88 8.39 -18.75
N GLU A 99 1.98 8.32 -20.07
CA GLU A 99 1.35 9.30 -20.99
C GLU A 99 -0.18 9.35 -20.81
N VAL A 100 -0.83 8.21 -20.60
CA VAL A 100 -2.28 8.13 -20.37
C VAL A 100 -2.60 8.55 -18.94
N ARG A 101 -1.80 8.07 -17.98
CA ARG A 101 -2.03 8.27 -16.55
C ARG A 101 -2.08 9.75 -16.17
N ILE A 102 -1.14 10.55 -16.68
CA ILE A 102 -1.07 11.98 -16.35
C ILE A 102 -2.24 12.81 -16.91
N LYS A 103 -3.01 12.25 -17.84
CA LYS A 103 -4.20 12.90 -18.42
C LYS A 103 -5.48 12.54 -17.68
N THR A 104 -5.45 11.60 -16.73
CA THR A 104 -6.63 11.20 -15.97
C THR A 104 -7.03 12.29 -14.97
N ASP A 105 -8.32 12.38 -14.66
CA ASP A 105 -8.81 13.25 -13.60
C ASP A 105 -8.24 12.87 -12.26
N TYR A 106 -8.06 11.57 -12.02
CA TYR A 106 -7.44 11.05 -10.81
C TYR A 106 -6.04 11.64 -10.61
N TYR A 107 -5.18 11.60 -11.64
CA TYR A 107 -3.85 12.19 -11.55
C TYR A 107 -3.91 13.70 -11.31
N LYS A 108 -4.73 14.40 -12.07
CA LYS A 108 -4.84 15.87 -11.98
C LYS A 108 -5.41 16.35 -10.63
N ASN A 109 -6.33 15.60 -10.06
CA ASN A 109 -7.04 16.03 -8.85
C ASN A 109 -6.43 15.46 -7.57
N VAL A 110 -5.71 14.33 -7.63
CA VAL A 110 -5.11 13.69 -6.46
C VAL A 110 -3.60 13.85 -6.45
N TYR A 111 -2.93 13.56 -7.55
CA TYR A 111 -1.46 13.53 -7.59
C TYR A 111 -0.87 14.93 -7.69
N GLN A 112 -1.30 15.73 -8.67
CA GLN A 112 -0.74 17.07 -8.89
C GLN A 112 -0.83 17.98 -7.66
N PRO A 113 -1.98 18.11 -6.97
CA PRO A 113 -2.05 18.97 -5.81
C PRO A 113 -1.13 18.58 -4.66
N ASN A 114 -0.77 17.29 -4.57
CA ASN A 114 0.13 16.77 -3.54
C ASN A 114 1.60 16.76 -4.01
N GLY A 115 1.87 17.13 -5.25
CA GLY A 115 3.22 17.08 -5.81
C GLY A 115 3.70 15.67 -6.13
N TRP A 116 2.81 14.69 -6.19
CA TRP A 116 3.13 13.29 -6.46
C TRP A 116 3.19 13.01 -7.95
N HIS A 117 3.98 12.00 -8.33
CA HIS A 117 4.01 11.52 -9.71
C HIS A 117 3.95 10.00 -9.80
N TYR A 118 4.88 9.29 -9.20
CA TYR A 118 4.92 7.83 -9.25
C TYR A 118 4.33 7.20 -8.01
N ALA A 119 3.76 6.01 -8.17
CA ALA A 119 3.23 5.24 -7.05
C ALA A 119 3.50 3.74 -7.23
N ILE A 120 3.69 3.07 -6.10
CA ILE A 120 3.75 1.61 -6.00
C ILE A 120 2.65 1.17 -5.05
N GLN A 121 1.94 0.10 -5.38
CA GLN A 121 0.83 -0.41 -4.59
C GLN A 121 1.07 -1.83 -4.13
N VAL A 122 0.63 -2.10 -2.91
CA VAL A 122 0.59 -3.45 -2.32
C VAL A 122 -0.88 -3.78 -2.08
N ILE A 123 -1.41 -4.70 -2.86
CA ILE A 123 -2.78 -5.19 -2.69
C ILE A 123 -2.73 -6.39 -1.73
N LEU A 124 -3.54 -6.32 -0.69
CA LEU A 124 -3.61 -7.35 0.34
C LEU A 124 -4.97 -8.05 0.25
N ALA A 125 -4.93 -9.37 0.07
CA ALA A 125 -6.12 -10.20 -0.07
C ALA A 125 -5.93 -11.54 0.61
N ALA A 126 -7.02 -12.17 1.01
CA ALA A 126 -7.03 -13.54 1.52
C ALA A 126 -8.36 -14.18 1.16
N ASN A 127 -8.36 -15.48 0.83
CA ASN A 127 -9.56 -16.21 0.46
C ASN A 127 -10.34 -15.52 -0.68
N LYS A 128 -9.60 -14.97 -1.66
CA LYS A 128 -10.15 -14.25 -2.82
C LYS A 128 -10.88 -12.95 -2.48
N LYS A 129 -10.70 -12.44 -1.25
CA LYS A 129 -11.33 -11.19 -0.82
C LYS A 129 -10.28 -10.11 -0.61
N PHE A 130 -10.57 -8.91 -1.09
CA PHE A 130 -9.74 -7.73 -0.85
C PHE A 130 -9.80 -7.36 0.63
N LEU A 131 -8.64 -7.14 1.25
CA LEU A 131 -8.52 -6.78 2.67
C LEU A 131 -7.99 -5.35 2.87
N GLY A 132 -7.11 -4.89 2.02
CA GLY A 132 -6.54 -3.57 2.15
C GLY A 132 -5.52 -3.27 1.06
N VAL A 133 -5.08 -2.02 1.01
CA VAL A 133 -4.11 -1.54 0.03
C VAL A 133 -3.17 -0.53 0.65
N ILE A 134 -1.88 -0.69 0.37
CA ILE A 134 -0.84 0.29 0.69
C ILE A 134 -0.42 0.95 -0.60
N THR A 135 -0.38 2.28 -0.62
CA THR A 135 0.18 3.04 -1.74
C THR A 135 1.29 3.93 -1.23
N LEU A 136 2.44 3.86 -1.89
CA LEU A 136 3.59 4.72 -1.60
C LEU A 136 3.82 5.62 -2.81
N TYR A 137 4.02 6.92 -2.56
CA TYR A 137 4.13 7.94 -3.60
C TYR A 137 5.53 8.55 -3.62
N ARG A 138 6.03 8.84 -4.83
CA ARG A 138 7.22 9.66 -5.05
C ARG A 138 6.83 10.97 -5.71
N ASN A 139 7.45 12.06 -5.26
CA ASN A 139 7.19 13.40 -5.77
C ASN A 139 7.68 13.57 -7.22
N ILE A 140 7.12 14.55 -7.89
CA ILE A 140 7.54 14.98 -9.23
C ILE A 140 9.04 15.26 -9.20
N GLY A 141 9.74 14.78 -10.22
CA GLY A 141 11.20 14.95 -10.35
C GLY A 141 12.02 13.79 -9.85
N LYS A 142 11.43 12.87 -9.10
CA LYS A 142 12.10 11.63 -8.67
C LYS A 142 11.95 10.53 -9.73
N ASP A 143 12.86 9.57 -9.70
CA ASP A 143 12.77 8.37 -10.54
C ASP A 143 11.62 7.49 -10.10
N ASN A 144 11.10 6.69 -11.04
CA ASN A 144 10.09 5.66 -10.75
C ASN A 144 10.67 4.60 -9.81
N PHE A 145 9.77 3.91 -9.12
CA PHE A 145 10.14 2.72 -8.35
C PHE A 145 10.76 1.68 -9.29
N LYS A 146 11.68 0.89 -8.73
CA LYS A 146 12.42 -0.16 -9.46
C LYS A 146 11.90 -1.54 -9.08
N TYR A 147 12.30 -2.56 -9.82
CA TYR A 147 11.97 -3.95 -9.48
C TYR A 147 12.52 -4.36 -8.10
N ASP A 148 13.62 -3.77 -7.67
CA ASP A 148 14.16 -4.01 -6.33
C ASP A 148 13.19 -3.55 -5.24
N ASP A 149 12.48 -2.45 -5.47
CA ASP A 149 11.45 -1.96 -4.55
C ASP A 149 10.25 -2.91 -4.50
N ILE A 150 9.82 -3.40 -5.66
CA ILE A 150 8.76 -4.43 -5.75
C ILE A 150 9.17 -5.67 -4.98
N PHE A 151 10.42 -6.13 -5.15
CA PHE A 151 10.94 -7.32 -4.48
C PHE A 151 10.89 -7.19 -2.96
N LEU A 152 11.29 -6.04 -2.41
CA LEU A 152 11.23 -5.78 -0.98
C LEU A 152 9.80 -5.87 -0.44
N LEU A 153 8.86 -5.26 -1.13
CA LEU A 153 7.44 -5.28 -0.73
C LEU A 153 6.83 -6.67 -0.93
N ASP A 154 7.28 -7.41 -1.94
CA ASP A 154 6.85 -8.80 -2.15
C ASP A 154 7.20 -9.69 -0.97
N MET A 155 8.33 -9.44 -0.30
CA MET A 155 8.72 -10.20 0.88
C MET A 155 7.82 -9.92 2.10
N LEU A 156 7.11 -8.81 2.09
CA LEU A 156 6.23 -8.39 3.19
C LEU A 156 4.76 -8.69 2.94
N LYS A 157 4.33 -8.77 1.68
CA LYS A 157 2.90 -8.79 1.32
C LYS A 157 2.11 -9.93 1.94
N GLU A 158 2.65 -11.14 1.96
CA GLU A 158 1.93 -12.30 2.51
C GLU A 158 1.79 -12.22 4.03
N HIS A 159 2.80 -11.69 4.72
CA HIS A 159 2.76 -11.46 6.15
C HIS A 159 1.66 -10.44 6.50
N LEU A 160 1.56 -9.40 5.71
CA LEU A 160 0.53 -8.36 5.90
C LEU A 160 -0.86 -8.91 5.62
N SER A 161 -1.05 -9.64 4.53
CA SER A 161 -2.34 -10.27 4.22
C SER A 161 -2.77 -11.23 5.32
N PHE A 162 -1.84 -12.02 5.85
CA PHE A 162 -2.12 -12.95 6.95
C PHE A 162 -2.59 -12.18 8.19
N ARG A 163 -1.88 -11.11 8.58
CA ARG A 163 -2.26 -10.30 9.75
C ARG A 163 -3.62 -9.64 9.56
N LEU A 164 -3.89 -9.06 8.41
CA LEU A 164 -5.18 -8.43 8.13
C LEU A 164 -6.33 -9.45 8.18
N ASN A 165 -6.10 -10.63 7.63
CA ASN A 165 -7.09 -11.71 7.67
C ASN A 165 -7.38 -12.17 9.09
N GLN A 166 -6.35 -12.28 9.93
CA GLN A 166 -6.52 -12.61 11.36
C GLN A 166 -7.34 -11.55 12.10
N GLU A 167 -7.04 -10.28 11.88
CA GLU A 167 -7.77 -9.18 12.51
C GLU A 167 -9.26 -9.21 12.11
N LYS A 168 -9.53 -9.44 10.84
CA LYS A 168 -10.91 -9.57 10.34
C LYS A 168 -11.65 -10.73 11.00
N LYS A 169 -11.02 -11.90 11.09
CA LYS A 169 -11.61 -13.08 11.75
C LYS A 169 -11.86 -12.84 13.22
N GLY A 170 -10.93 -12.19 13.91
CA GLY A 170 -11.09 -11.84 15.32
C GLY A 170 -12.30 -10.95 15.57
N ARG A 171 -12.54 -9.97 14.70
CA ARG A 171 -13.71 -9.08 14.79
C ARG A 171 -15.01 -9.83 14.53
N GLU A 172 -15.05 -10.71 13.54
CA GLU A 172 -16.23 -11.54 13.25
C GLU A 172 -16.60 -12.45 14.43
N ILE A 173 -15.62 -13.06 15.07
CA ILE A 173 -15.81 -13.90 16.26
C ILE A 173 -16.25 -13.05 17.46
N GLY A 174 -15.67 -11.85 17.63
CA GLY A 174 -16.00 -10.94 18.71
C GLY A 174 -17.40 -10.36 18.65
N HIS A 175 -18.07 -10.42 17.51
CA HIS A 175 -19.42 -9.91 17.29
C HIS A 175 -20.48 -11.04 17.19
N GLY A 176 -20.03 -12.27 17.26
CA GLY A 176 -20.91 -13.46 17.22
C GLY A 176 -21.49 -13.84 18.58
#